data_351d7798369f94f4721260c0be2489f2
#
_entry.id   351d7798369f94f4721260c0be2489f2
#
_cell.length_a   1.000
_cell.length_b   1.000
_cell.length_c   1.000
_cell.angle_alpha   90.00
_cell.angle_beta   90.00
_cell.angle_gamma   90.00
#
_symmetry.space_group_name_H-M   'P 1'
#
loop_
_entity.id
_entity.type
_entity.pdbx_description
1 polymer ?
#
loop_
_entity_poly.entity_id
_entity_poly.type
_entity_poly.pdbx_seq_one_letter_code
_entity_poly.pdbx_strand_id
1 'polypeptide(L)'
;MRSAISTRTPGMRPLLAAAVAACALSGAAIASAPPVGPLPPSKVQRISTARGSLVSVVVPKRPGGYVWRIARTYNGHVLREVTEGDVGSTVVIVFRAVGPGTTTVVLAETRGETAKAYRAARYVVTVT
;
A
#
# COMPACT_ATOMS: atom_id res chain seq x y z
N MET A 1 36.51 -38.66 -16.66
CA MET A 1 36.38 -38.34 -16.52
C MET A 1 35.69 -37.55 -16.25
N ARG A 2 35.52 -37.28 -16.20
CA ARG A 2 35.19 -36.67 -15.92
C ARG A 2 34.34 -36.01 -16.10
N SER A 3 34.08 -35.58 -16.28
CA SER A 3 33.37 -35.03 -16.73
C SER A 3 32.18 -34.95 -16.24
N ALA A 4 31.86 -35.54 -16.27
CA ALA A 4 30.64 -35.71 -15.83
C ALA A 4 30.20 -34.83 -14.93
N ILE A 5 30.79 -34.69 -14.29
CA ILE A 5 30.60 -33.98 -13.29
C ILE A 5 29.78 -32.91 -13.40
N SER A 6 30.03 -32.21 -14.17
CA SER A 6 29.38 -31.05 -14.25
C SER A 6 27.99 -31.07 -14.32
N THR A 7 27.56 -31.98 -14.78
CA THR A 7 26.23 -31.99 -14.97
C THR A 7 25.40 -31.59 -13.89
N ARG A 8 25.63 -32.02 -12.81
CA ARG A 8 24.74 -31.83 -11.80
C ARG A 8 24.48 -30.46 -11.55
N THR A 9 25.31 -29.69 -11.68
CA THR A 9 25.13 -28.41 -11.25
C THR A 9 24.00 -27.69 -11.86
N PRO A 10 23.78 -27.77 -13.09
CA PRO A 10 22.70 -26.97 -13.66
C PRO A 10 21.38 -27.26 -13.07
N GLY A 11 21.21 -28.41 -12.64
CA GLY A 11 19.91 -28.74 -12.12
C GLY A 11 19.49 -28.01 -10.92
N MET A 12 20.41 -27.54 -10.20
CA MET A 12 20.05 -26.91 -9.00
C MET A 12 19.45 -25.57 -9.18
N ARG A 13 19.86 -24.87 -10.14
CA ARG A 13 19.38 -23.56 -10.31
C ARG A 13 17.92 -23.44 -10.50
N PRO A 14 17.32 -24.24 -11.30
CA PRO A 14 15.87 -24.13 -11.49
C PRO A 14 15.10 -24.25 -10.22
N LEU A 15 15.62 -24.98 -9.31
CA LEU A 15 14.91 -25.15 -8.07
C LEU A 15 14.81 -23.86 -7.28
N LEU A 16 15.83 -23.08 -7.34
CA LEU A 16 15.83 -21.85 -6.62
C LEU A 16 14.81 -20.89 -7.17
N ALA A 17 14.65 -20.90 -8.44
CA ALA A 17 13.68 -20.04 -9.05
C ALA A 17 12.27 -20.37 -8.58
N ALA A 18 12.01 -21.59 -8.41
CA ALA A 18 10.70 -22.00 -7.95
C ALA A 18 10.42 -21.50 -6.56
N ALA A 19 11.41 -21.50 -5.74
CA ALA A 19 11.21 -21.04 -4.38
C ALA A 19 10.85 -19.58 -4.34
N VAL A 20 11.43 -18.80 -5.21
CA VAL A 20 11.13 -17.39 -5.24
C VAL A 20 9.69 -17.16 -5.65
N ALA A 21 9.22 -17.92 -6.57
CA ALA A 21 7.85 -17.76 -7.00
C ALA A 21 6.88 -18.03 -5.86
N ALA A 22 7.19 -18.97 -5.05
CA ALA A 22 6.32 -19.28 -3.94
C ALA A 22 6.22 -18.13 -2.95
N CYS A 23 7.29 -17.44 -2.74
CA CYS A 23 7.24 -16.31 -1.84
C CYS A 23 6.34 -15.20 -2.36
N ALA A 24 6.35 -15.01 -3.65
CA ALA A 24 5.50 -13.98 -4.22
C ALA A 24 4.04 -14.28 -3.99
N LEU A 25 3.67 -15.52 -4.04
CA LEU A 25 2.30 -15.87 -3.81
C LEU A 25 1.86 -15.61 -2.40
N SER A 26 2.71 -15.88 -1.47
CA SER A 26 2.27 -15.71 -0.10
C SER A 26 1.96 -14.27 0.19
N GLY A 27 2.59 -13.35 -0.49
CA GLY A 27 2.28 -11.96 -0.26
C GLY A 27 0.85 -11.62 -0.54
N ALA A 28 0.25 -12.32 -1.44
CA ALA A 28 -1.10 -11.98 -1.79
C ALA A 28 -2.11 -12.34 -0.73
N ALA A 29 -1.76 -13.21 0.10
CA ALA A 29 -2.74 -13.72 1.04
C ALA A 29 -3.02 -12.80 2.14
N ILE A 30 -2.36 -11.74 2.23
CA ILE A 30 -2.51 -10.97 3.28
C ILE A 30 -3.66 -10.16 3.35
N ALA A 31 -4.31 -9.96 2.41
CA ALA A 31 -5.41 -9.06 2.46
C ALA A 31 -6.52 -9.62 3.25
N SER A 32 -6.44 -9.57 4.50
CA SER A 32 -7.46 -10.16 5.32
C SER A 32 -8.24 -9.15 6.13
N ALA A 33 -7.86 -7.90 6.09
CA ALA A 33 -8.60 -6.92 6.85
C ALA A 33 -10.02 -6.76 6.31
N PRO A 34 -11.02 -6.67 7.16
CA PRO A 34 -12.38 -6.49 6.69
C PRO A 34 -12.52 -5.17 5.94
N PRO A 35 -13.39 -5.10 4.96
CA PRO A 35 -13.61 -3.84 4.24
C PRO A 35 -14.16 -2.79 5.20
N VAL A 36 -13.84 -1.55 4.91
CA VAL A 36 -14.34 -0.43 5.72
C VAL A 36 -15.76 -0.12 5.29
N GLY A 37 -16.63 0.06 6.25
CA GLY A 37 -18.02 0.37 5.99
C GLY A 37 -18.25 1.82 5.57
N PRO A 38 -19.44 2.36 5.84
CA PRO A 38 -19.74 3.74 5.45
C PRO A 38 -18.78 4.72 6.10
N LEU A 39 -18.41 5.75 5.36
CA LEU A 39 -17.42 6.71 5.81
C LEU A 39 -18.10 7.98 6.30
N PRO A 40 -17.63 8.55 7.41
CA PRO A 40 -18.14 9.83 7.85
C PRO A 40 -17.71 10.94 6.90
N PRO A 41 -18.38 12.08 6.92
CA PRO A 41 -17.99 13.20 6.08
C PRO A 41 -16.58 13.67 6.41
N SER A 42 -15.87 14.14 5.41
CA SER A 42 -14.57 14.74 5.60
C SER A 42 -14.30 15.71 4.47
N LYS A 43 -13.40 16.66 4.72
CA LYS A 43 -12.98 17.56 3.66
C LYS A 43 -12.18 16.78 2.63
N VAL A 44 -12.24 17.24 1.39
CA VAL A 44 -11.44 16.70 0.32
C VAL A 44 -10.24 17.61 0.14
N GLN A 45 -9.05 17.07 0.25
CA GLN A 45 -7.83 17.81 -0.03
C GLN A 45 -7.37 17.46 -1.45
N ARG A 46 -6.90 18.47 -2.17
CA ARG A 46 -6.47 18.28 -3.54
C ARG A 46 -4.97 18.45 -3.62
N ILE A 47 -4.31 17.53 -4.29
CA ILE A 47 -2.87 17.53 -4.45
C ILE A 47 -2.55 17.41 -5.92
N SER A 48 -1.68 18.27 -6.43
CA SER A 48 -1.19 18.20 -7.79
C SER A 48 0.30 17.95 -7.73
N THR A 49 0.77 17.03 -8.53
CA THR A 49 2.18 16.68 -8.53
C THR A 49 2.60 16.16 -9.90
N ALA A 50 3.90 15.99 -10.08
CA ALA A 50 4.45 15.47 -11.32
C ALA A 50 4.80 14.00 -11.17
N ARG A 51 4.75 13.28 -12.27
CA ARG A 51 5.17 11.90 -12.29
C ARG A 51 6.59 11.76 -11.77
N GLY A 52 6.83 10.77 -10.97
CA GLY A 52 8.11 10.53 -10.31
C GLY A 52 8.23 11.14 -8.93
N SER A 53 7.35 12.04 -8.56
CA SER A 53 7.41 12.69 -7.26
C SER A 53 6.80 11.82 -6.17
N LEU A 54 7.14 12.11 -4.94
CA LEU A 54 6.53 11.48 -3.78
C LEU A 54 5.42 12.38 -3.25
N VAL A 55 4.35 11.75 -2.80
CA VAL A 55 3.22 12.44 -2.19
C VAL A 55 3.04 11.87 -0.81
N SER A 56 3.05 12.72 0.21
CA SER A 56 2.85 12.27 1.58
C SER A 56 1.50 12.75 2.07
N VAL A 57 0.74 11.85 2.66
CA VAL A 57 -0.50 12.21 3.34
C VAL A 57 -0.29 11.99 4.83
N VAL A 58 -0.75 12.91 5.63
CA VAL A 58 -0.51 12.92 7.06
C VAL A 58 -1.84 12.98 7.77
N VAL A 59 -2.10 12.05 8.67
CA VAL A 59 -3.33 12.00 9.44
C VAL A 59 -3.00 11.92 10.92
N PRO A 60 -3.84 12.52 11.78
CA PRO A 60 -3.54 12.54 13.21
C PRO A 60 -3.83 11.19 13.86
N LYS A 61 -2.96 10.80 14.77
CA LYS A 61 -3.10 9.58 15.49
C LYS A 61 -3.69 9.90 16.86
N ARG A 62 -4.45 8.99 17.42
CA ARG A 62 -4.97 9.15 18.77
C ARG A 62 -4.90 7.83 19.54
N PRO A 63 -4.87 7.89 20.87
CA PRO A 63 -4.81 6.68 21.68
C PRO A 63 -6.13 5.93 21.64
N GLY A 64 -6.12 4.70 22.07
CA GLY A 64 -7.33 3.90 22.15
C GLY A 64 -7.44 2.79 21.12
N GLY A 65 -6.34 2.45 20.47
CA GLY A 65 -6.35 1.36 19.51
C GLY A 65 -6.87 1.73 18.13
N TYR A 66 -6.94 3.01 17.84
CA TYR A 66 -7.39 3.47 16.52
C TYR A 66 -6.23 3.40 15.54
N VAL A 67 -6.53 2.91 14.33
CA VAL A 67 -5.55 2.82 13.26
C VAL A 67 -6.13 3.36 11.97
N TRP A 68 -5.29 4.01 11.19
CA TRP A 68 -5.68 4.50 9.87
C TRP A 68 -5.32 3.45 8.85
N ARG A 69 -6.20 3.28 7.87
CA ARG A 69 -5.93 2.38 6.75
C ARG A 69 -6.58 2.89 5.48
N ILE A 70 -6.10 2.40 4.38
CA ILE A 70 -6.69 2.74 3.08
C ILE A 70 -8.05 2.06 3.00
N ALA A 71 -9.08 2.86 2.80
CA ALA A 71 -10.46 2.39 2.91
C ALA A 71 -11.08 2.01 1.57
N ARG A 72 -10.54 2.51 0.48
CA ARG A 72 -11.08 2.27 -0.86
C ARG A 72 -9.96 2.05 -1.84
N THR A 73 -10.28 1.40 -2.93
CA THR A 73 -9.31 1.17 -3.99
C THR A 73 -8.98 2.48 -4.70
N TYR A 74 -7.73 2.68 -5.04
CA TYR A 74 -7.30 3.81 -5.83
C TYR A 74 -6.56 3.29 -7.06
N ASN A 75 -6.32 4.17 -8.03
CA ASN A 75 -5.72 3.75 -9.29
C ASN A 75 -4.20 3.55 -9.15
N GLY A 76 -3.77 2.31 -9.17
CA GLY A 76 -2.35 1.97 -9.04
C GLY A 76 -1.50 2.36 -10.24
N HIS A 77 -2.11 2.78 -11.36
CA HIS A 77 -1.36 3.30 -12.49
C HIS A 77 -1.06 4.79 -12.32
N VAL A 78 -1.66 5.44 -11.35
CA VAL A 78 -1.43 6.85 -11.05
C VAL A 78 -0.57 6.99 -9.81
N LEU A 79 -0.91 6.28 -8.75
CA LEU A 79 -0.17 6.32 -7.50
C LEU A 79 0.15 4.90 -7.02
N ARG A 80 1.28 4.76 -6.35
CA ARG A 80 1.65 3.50 -5.72
C ARG A 80 2.17 3.79 -4.32
N GLU A 81 1.68 3.07 -3.35
CA GLU A 81 2.14 3.24 -1.97
C GLU A 81 3.58 2.77 -1.84
N VAL A 82 4.40 3.55 -1.18
CA VAL A 82 5.80 3.25 -0.97
C VAL A 82 6.04 2.80 0.46
N THR A 83 5.50 3.53 1.42
CA THR A 83 5.70 3.21 2.83
C THR A 83 4.68 3.94 3.68
N GLU A 84 4.55 3.49 4.92
CA GLU A 84 3.77 4.21 5.91
C GLU A 84 4.45 4.04 7.26
N GLY A 85 4.21 4.95 8.15
CA GLY A 85 4.81 4.89 9.47
C GLY A 85 4.25 5.95 10.39
N ASP A 86 4.55 5.77 11.66
CA ASP A 86 4.15 6.73 12.68
C ASP A 86 5.27 7.74 12.85
N VAL A 87 4.91 9.00 12.88
CA VAL A 87 5.85 10.08 13.12
C VAL A 87 5.24 10.96 14.21
N GLY A 88 5.73 10.83 15.43
CA GLY A 88 5.16 11.55 16.56
C GLY A 88 3.71 11.17 16.76
N SER A 89 2.84 12.17 16.74
CA SER A 89 1.41 11.94 16.91
C SER A 89 0.67 11.85 15.58
N THR A 90 1.36 11.51 14.50
CA THR A 90 0.73 11.40 13.18
C THR A 90 1.10 10.07 12.53
N VAL A 91 0.29 9.69 11.56
CA VAL A 91 0.60 8.59 10.66
C VAL A 91 0.87 9.21 9.29
N VAL A 92 1.97 8.83 8.68
CA VAL A 92 2.37 9.35 7.37
C VAL A 92 2.34 8.21 6.39
N ILE A 93 1.67 8.40 5.27
CA ILE A 93 1.63 7.41 4.20
C ILE A 93 2.22 8.09 2.96
N VAL A 94 3.22 7.45 2.37
CA VAL A 94 3.94 8.01 1.24
C VAL A 94 3.61 7.22 -0.02
N PHE A 95 3.23 7.93 -1.06
CA PHE A 95 2.96 7.35 -2.37
C PHE A 95 3.94 7.92 -3.38
N ARG A 96 4.21 7.16 -4.42
CA ARG A 96 4.95 7.64 -5.59
C ARG A 96 3.97 7.88 -6.72
N ALA A 97 4.10 9.02 -7.38
CA ALA A 97 3.32 9.31 -8.56
C ALA A 97 3.95 8.55 -9.74
N VAL A 98 3.25 7.58 -10.27
CA VAL A 98 3.81 6.68 -11.28
C VAL A 98 3.28 6.90 -12.68
N GLY A 99 2.17 7.58 -12.84
CA GLY A 99 1.63 7.87 -14.16
C GLY A 99 0.63 9.01 -14.13
N PRO A 100 0.36 9.62 -15.28
CA PRO A 100 -0.56 10.74 -15.34
C PRO A 100 -1.99 10.31 -15.09
N GLY A 101 -2.77 11.17 -14.50
CA GLY A 101 -4.18 10.92 -14.21
C GLY A 101 -4.57 11.46 -12.86
N THR A 102 -5.81 11.19 -12.48
CA THR A 102 -6.34 11.63 -11.19
C THR A 102 -6.91 10.42 -10.47
N THR A 103 -6.61 10.30 -9.20
CA THR A 103 -7.17 9.26 -8.36
C THR A 103 -7.47 9.82 -6.98
N THR A 104 -8.36 9.15 -6.26
CA THR A 104 -8.72 9.56 -4.91
C THR A 104 -8.20 8.53 -3.93
N VAL A 105 -7.44 8.99 -2.96
CA VAL A 105 -6.99 8.15 -1.85
C VAL A 105 -7.92 8.43 -0.68
N VAL A 106 -8.54 7.39 -0.17
CA VAL A 106 -9.47 7.49 0.94
C VAL A 106 -8.93 6.70 2.10
N LEU A 107 -8.73 7.38 3.21
CA LEU A 107 -8.27 6.75 4.44
C LEU A 107 -9.41 6.74 5.44
N ALA A 108 -9.45 5.72 6.25
CA ALA A 108 -10.42 5.65 7.34
C ALA A 108 -9.71 5.23 8.62
N GLU A 109 -10.15 5.81 9.71
CA GLU A 109 -9.70 5.42 11.03
C GLU A 109 -10.67 4.39 11.58
N THR A 110 -10.15 3.22 11.90
CA THR A 110 -10.94 2.14 12.46
C THR A 110 -10.36 1.76 13.81
N ARG A 111 -11.06 0.94 14.56
CA ARG A 111 -10.59 0.50 15.86
C ARG A 111 -10.55 -1.01 15.86
N GLY A 112 -9.38 -1.55 16.11
CA GLY A 112 -9.17 -2.98 16.02
C GLY A 112 -9.44 -3.44 14.61
N GLU A 113 -10.12 -4.54 14.50
CA GLU A 113 -10.43 -5.09 13.18
C GLU A 113 -11.86 -4.85 12.76
N THR A 114 -12.46 -3.80 13.25
CA THR A 114 -13.85 -3.51 12.89
C THR A 114 -13.93 -2.84 11.54
N ALA A 115 -15.07 -2.99 10.89
CA ALA A 115 -15.33 -2.32 9.63
C ALA A 115 -15.84 -0.90 9.83
N LYS A 116 -16.06 -0.48 11.06
CA LYS A 116 -16.61 0.85 11.33
C LYS A 116 -15.55 1.92 11.15
N ALA A 117 -15.88 2.96 10.41
CA ALA A 117 -15.02 4.11 10.24
C ALA A 117 -15.40 5.19 11.24
N TYR A 118 -14.44 5.64 12.02
CA TYR A 118 -14.64 6.68 13.01
C TYR A 118 -14.29 8.05 12.45
N ARG A 119 -13.29 8.11 11.59
CA ARG A 119 -12.90 9.32 10.87
C ARG A 119 -12.49 8.92 9.46
N ALA A 120 -12.52 9.87 8.55
CA ALA A 120 -12.10 9.66 7.19
C ALA A 120 -11.24 10.82 6.71
N ALA A 121 -10.38 10.56 5.76
CA ALA A 121 -9.57 11.57 5.09
C ALA A 121 -9.58 11.27 3.60
N ARG A 122 -9.81 12.28 2.78
CA ARG A 122 -9.92 12.11 1.33
C ARG A 122 -8.97 13.04 0.63
N TYR A 123 -8.20 12.48 -0.30
CA TYR A 123 -7.22 13.24 -1.07
C TYR A 123 -7.42 12.95 -2.55
N VAL A 124 -7.69 13.98 -3.32
CA VAL A 124 -7.76 13.84 -4.77
C VAL A 124 -6.39 14.24 -5.32
N VAL A 125 -5.70 13.30 -5.92
CA VAL A 125 -4.35 13.50 -6.39
C VAL A 125 -4.33 13.50 -7.91
N THR A 126 -3.82 14.57 -8.49
CA THR A 126 -3.66 14.71 -9.93
C THR A 126 -2.17 14.69 -10.26
N VAL A 127 -1.80 13.80 -11.15
CA VAL A 127 -0.41 13.63 -11.59
C VAL A 127 -0.32 14.03 -13.04
N THR A 128 0.65 14.86 -13.36
CA THR A 128 0.87 15.32 -14.74
C THR A 128 2.16 14.74 -15.32
#